data_b42bbd7a38d252e0baeb80de4ca3fe5c
#
_entry.id   b42bbd7a38d252e0baeb80de4ca3fe5c
#
_cell.length_a   1.000
_cell.length_b   1.000
_cell.length_c   1.000
_cell.angle_alpha   90.00
_cell.angle_beta   90.00
_cell.angle_gamma   90.00
#
_symmetry.space_group_name_H-M   'P 1'
#
loop_
_entity.id
_entity.type
_entity.pdbx_description
1 polymer ?
#
loop_
_entity_poly.entity_id
_entity_poly.type
_entity_poly.pdbx_seq_one_letter_code
_entity_poly.pdbx_strand_id
1 'polypeptide(L)'
;MKVSILRNAFASTVLAIATCLAHATLPEPLDPREVSTMSFEQRLEHGRMIREEMKKATPEERKAFREKMHQKMLALSPQEQKELHQKMHAEWQGLSNAQKDQLRQERKAMMEILTPQERKELREERRKAIERMSPEERKKWHDEMHRPPKNN
;
A
#
# COMPACT_ATOMS: atom_id res chain seq x y z
N MET A 1 -30.66 61.84 43.77
CA MET A 1 -30.82 61.17 42.46
C MET A 1 -29.65 60.29 42.20
N LYS A 2 -29.78 58.95 42.34
CA LYS A 2 -28.71 57.99 42.10
C LYS A 2 -29.06 57.24 40.82
N VAL A 3 -28.25 57.40 39.78
CA VAL A 3 -28.38 56.69 38.50
C VAL A 3 -27.53 55.43 38.57
N SER A 4 -28.20 54.26 38.59
CA SER A 4 -27.54 52.95 38.53
C SER A 4 -27.28 52.59 37.08
N ILE A 5 -26.00 52.42 36.69
CA ILE A 5 -25.56 51.98 35.39
C ILE A 5 -25.49 50.45 35.42
N LEU A 6 -26.43 49.78 34.71
CA LEU A 6 -26.44 48.33 34.50
C LEU A 6 -25.38 48.00 33.44
N ARG A 7 -24.31 47.30 33.82
CA ARG A 7 -23.30 46.75 32.89
C ARG A 7 -23.74 45.36 32.44
N ASN A 8 -24.23 45.28 31.22
CA ASN A 8 -24.49 44.01 30.58
C ASN A 8 -23.16 43.36 30.17
N ALA A 9 -22.78 42.28 30.85
CA ALA A 9 -21.65 41.42 30.46
C ALA A 9 -22.18 40.42 29.44
N PHE A 10 -21.85 40.61 28.17
CA PHE A 10 -22.03 39.58 27.13
C PHE A 10 -20.93 38.51 27.30
N ALA A 11 -21.30 37.37 27.84
CA ALA A 11 -20.47 36.20 27.87
C ALA A 11 -20.52 35.53 26.48
N SER A 12 -19.52 35.78 25.64
CA SER A 12 -19.35 35.07 24.38
C SER A 12 -18.84 33.66 24.66
N THR A 13 -19.73 32.68 24.61
CA THR A 13 -19.36 31.26 24.68
C THR A 13 -18.83 30.85 23.31
N VAL A 14 -17.52 30.77 23.17
CA VAL A 14 -16.84 30.17 21.98
C VAL A 14 -17.03 28.66 22.08
N LEU A 15 -17.95 28.13 21.30
CA LEU A 15 -18.15 26.69 21.12
C LEU A 15 -17.01 26.14 20.24
N ALA A 16 -15.94 25.63 20.85
CA ALA A 16 -14.89 24.92 20.14
C ALA A 16 -15.46 23.60 19.62
N ILE A 17 -15.82 23.57 18.34
CA ILE A 17 -16.16 22.33 17.64
C ILE A 17 -14.83 21.59 17.41
N ALA A 18 -14.49 20.68 18.31
CA ALA A 18 -13.43 19.70 18.08
C ALA A 18 -13.92 18.74 16.98
N THR A 19 -13.55 19.02 15.74
CA THR A 19 -13.70 18.06 14.66
C THR A 19 -12.73 16.92 14.93
N CYS A 20 -13.22 15.84 15.56
CA CYS A 20 -12.53 14.56 15.58
C CYS A 20 -12.43 14.09 14.12
N LEU A 21 -11.31 14.40 13.46
CA LEU A 21 -10.93 13.72 12.23
C LEU A 21 -10.73 12.25 12.61
N ALA A 22 -11.74 11.42 12.32
CA ALA A 22 -11.59 9.97 12.41
C ALA A 22 -10.49 9.57 11.42
N HIS A 23 -9.27 9.42 11.92
CA HIS A 23 -8.18 8.88 11.16
C HIS A 23 -8.54 7.42 10.84
N ALA A 24 -8.61 7.08 9.57
CA ALA A 24 -8.76 5.72 9.14
C ALA A 24 -7.46 4.99 9.51
N THR A 25 -7.47 4.24 10.59
CA THR A 25 -6.34 3.37 10.97
C THR A 25 -6.29 2.22 9.99
N LEU A 26 -5.36 2.27 9.02
CA LEU A 26 -5.09 1.13 8.15
C LEU A 26 -4.77 -0.10 9.01
N PRO A 27 -5.27 -1.29 8.65
CA PRO A 27 -4.95 -2.50 9.37
C PRO A 27 -3.44 -2.75 9.36
N GLU A 28 -2.94 -3.48 10.34
CA GLU A 28 -1.52 -3.87 10.35
C GLU A 28 -1.24 -4.77 9.13
N PRO A 29 -0.16 -4.50 8.35
CA PRO A 29 0.20 -5.36 7.23
C PRO A 29 0.46 -6.79 7.69
N LEU A 30 -0.02 -7.77 6.94
CA LEU A 30 0.26 -9.18 7.22
C LEU A 30 1.76 -9.49 7.06
N ASP A 31 2.18 -10.55 7.73
CA ASP A 31 3.53 -11.12 7.52
C ASP A 31 3.62 -11.66 6.08
N PRO A 32 4.70 -11.40 5.34
CA PRO A 32 4.88 -11.93 3.98
C PRO A 32 4.79 -13.47 3.91
N ARG A 33 5.18 -14.16 4.97
CA ARG A 33 5.04 -15.63 5.08
C ARG A 33 3.58 -16.05 5.10
N GLU A 34 2.74 -15.34 5.86
CA GLU A 34 1.29 -15.56 5.91
C GLU A 34 0.65 -15.35 4.54
N VAL A 35 0.94 -14.22 3.89
CA VAL A 35 0.45 -13.91 2.54
C VAL A 35 0.84 -15.01 1.54
N SER A 36 2.02 -15.58 1.68
CA SER A 36 2.51 -16.65 0.82
C SER A 36 1.77 -17.99 0.97
N THR A 37 1.03 -18.18 2.04
CA THR A 37 0.22 -19.41 2.27
C THR A 37 -1.24 -19.25 1.81
N MET A 38 -1.67 -18.03 1.50
CA MET A 38 -3.03 -17.76 1.05
C MET A 38 -3.29 -18.32 -0.35
N SER A 39 -4.52 -18.79 -0.60
CA SER A 39 -4.99 -19.08 -1.94
C SER A 39 -5.03 -17.81 -2.81
N PHE A 40 -5.17 -17.99 -4.12
CA PHE A 40 -5.34 -16.87 -5.05
C PHE A 40 -6.53 -15.99 -4.65
N GLU A 41 -7.67 -16.59 -4.33
CA GLU A 41 -8.91 -15.92 -3.96
C GLU A 41 -8.75 -15.14 -2.64
N GLN A 42 -8.10 -15.75 -1.65
CA GLN A 42 -7.82 -15.10 -0.37
C GLN A 42 -6.94 -13.87 -0.54
N ARG A 43 -5.89 -13.96 -1.35
CA ARG A 43 -5.01 -12.80 -1.64
C ARG A 43 -5.74 -11.71 -2.41
N LEU A 44 -6.59 -12.08 -3.35
CA LEU A 44 -7.38 -11.12 -4.12
C LEU A 44 -8.36 -10.36 -3.21
N GLU A 45 -9.06 -11.07 -2.32
CA GLU A 45 -9.99 -10.47 -1.37
C GLU A 45 -9.26 -9.59 -0.33
N HIS A 46 -8.15 -10.08 0.22
CA HIS A 46 -7.31 -9.28 1.11
C HIS A 46 -6.82 -8.00 0.42
N GLY A 47 -6.38 -8.09 -0.83
CA GLY A 47 -5.96 -6.93 -1.63
C GLY A 47 -7.09 -5.91 -1.83
N ARG A 48 -8.32 -6.38 -2.07
CA ARG A 48 -9.51 -5.52 -2.18
C ARG A 48 -9.83 -4.82 -0.86
N MET A 49 -9.82 -5.56 0.24
CA MET A 49 -10.05 -5.01 1.58
C MET A 49 -9.02 -3.90 1.90
N ILE A 50 -7.75 -4.16 1.70
CA ILE A 50 -6.69 -3.14 1.89
C ILE A 50 -6.91 -1.93 0.98
N ARG A 51 -7.30 -2.13 -0.27
CA ARG A 51 -7.59 -1.02 -1.19
C ARG A 51 -8.73 -0.14 -0.69
N GLU A 52 -9.82 -0.71 -0.17
CA GLU A 52 -10.95 0.09 0.36
C GLU A 52 -10.51 0.92 1.58
N GLU A 53 -9.67 0.38 2.46
CA GLU A 53 -9.12 1.15 3.58
C GLU A 53 -8.11 2.23 3.11
N MET A 54 -7.29 1.91 2.10
CA MET A 54 -6.37 2.88 1.48
C MET A 54 -7.08 4.09 0.86
N LYS A 55 -8.31 3.94 0.34
CA LYS A 55 -9.11 5.05 -0.19
C LYS A 55 -9.49 6.07 0.90
N LYS A 56 -9.68 5.61 2.13
CA LYS A 56 -10.08 6.44 3.28
C LYS A 56 -8.88 7.09 3.96
N ALA A 57 -7.70 6.51 3.78
CA ALA A 57 -6.47 6.92 4.45
C ALA A 57 -5.86 8.18 3.82
N THR A 58 -5.14 8.95 4.61
CA THR A 58 -4.31 10.07 4.14
C THR A 58 -3.07 9.58 3.40
N PRO A 59 -2.40 10.41 2.58
CA PRO A 59 -1.12 10.06 1.96
C PRO A 59 -0.05 9.61 2.96
N GLU A 60 -0.01 10.25 4.15
CA GLU A 60 0.92 9.93 5.23
C GLU A 60 0.64 8.55 5.83
N GLU A 61 -0.63 8.21 6.08
CA GLU A 61 -1.02 6.89 6.57
C GLU A 61 -0.71 5.80 5.54
N ARG A 62 -0.98 6.05 4.27
CA ARG A 62 -0.62 5.13 3.18
C ARG A 62 0.89 4.92 3.08
N LYS A 63 1.67 5.98 3.26
CA LYS A 63 3.13 5.90 3.30
C LYS A 63 3.61 5.07 4.49
N ALA A 64 3.10 5.35 5.69
CA ALA A 64 3.43 4.59 6.89
C ALA A 64 3.10 3.10 6.74
N PHE A 65 1.96 2.77 6.12
CA PHE A 65 1.60 1.37 5.83
C PHE A 65 2.62 0.70 4.88
N ARG A 66 3.04 1.38 3.80
CA ARG A 66 4.06 0.84 2.88
C ARG A 66 5.41 0.64 3.58
N GLU A 67 5.80 1.58 4.44
CA GLU A 67 7.02 1.45 5.24
C GLU A 67 6.98 0.24 6.17
N LYS A 68 5.87 0.01 6.86
CA LYS A 68 5.66 -1.20 7.68
C LYS A 68 5.75 -2.49 6.87
N MET A 69 5.11 -2.53 5.69
CA MET A 69 5.24 -3.68 4.77
C MET A 69 6.70 -3.94 4.40
N HIS A 70 7.43 -2.87 4.08
CA HIS A 70 8.84 -2.97 3.74
C HIS A 70 9.69 -3.48 4.91
N GLN A 71 9.44 -2.99 6.13
CA GLN A 71 10.12 -3.46 7.33
C GLN A 71 9.87 -4.96 7.58
N LYS A 72 8.64 -5.45 7.38
CA LYS A 72 8.34 -6.88 7.50
C LYS A 72 9.10 -7.72 6.46
N MET A 73 9.28 -7.22 5.23
CA MET A 73 10.12 -7.88 4.24
C MET A 73 11.60 -7.90 4.64
N LEU A 74 12.11 -6.79 5.17
CA LEU A 74 13.51 -6.70 5.64
C LEU A 74 13.79 -7.55 6.88
N ALA A 75 12.78 -7.85 7.68
CA ALA A 75 12.90 -8.72 8.85
C ALA A 75 13.07 -10.21 8.48
N LEU A 76 12.78 -10.59 7.24
CA LEU A 76 13.05 -11.93 6.73
C LEU A 76 14.56 -12.11 6.47
N SER A 77 15.07 -13.30 6.76
CA SER A 77 16.43 -13.67 6.37
C SER A 77 16.59 -13.66 4.83
N PRO A 78 17.80 -13.48 4.30
CA PRO A 78 18.04 -13.54 2.85
C PRO A 78 17.54 -14.85 2.21
N GLN A 79 17.61 -15.95 2.92
CA GLN A 79 17.12 -17.24 2.47
C GLN A 79 15.58 -17.25 2.38
N GLU A 80 14.87 -16.77 3.40
CA GLU A 80 13.40 -16.66 3.39
C GLU A 80 12.91 -15.72 2.28
N GLN A 81 13.58 -14.58 2.08
CA GLN A 81 13.25 -13.67 0.98
C GLN A 81 13.38 -14.36 -0.39
N LYS A 82 14.45 -15.13 -0.58
CA LYS A 82 14.67 -15.90 -1.81
C LYS A 82 13.59 -16.97 -2.03
N GLU A 83 13.27 -17.73 -0.99
CA GLU A 83 12.21 -18.76 -1.06
C GLU A 83 10.84 -18.16 -1.34
N LEU A 84 10.51 -17.04 -0.68
CA LEU A 84 9.27 -16.30 -0.92
C LEU A 84 9.18 -15.82 -2.38
N HIS A 85 10.25 -15.24 -2.91
CA HIS A 85 10.32 -14.82 -4.31
C HIS A 85 10.15 -15.99 -5.28
N GLN A 86 10.81 -17.11 -5.03
CA GLN A 86 10.69 -18.31 -5.87
C GLN A 86 9.27 -18.85 -5.86
N LYS A 87 8.64 -18.93 -4.67
CA LYS A 87 7.26 -19.37 -4.51
C LYS A 87 6.29 -18.46 -5.28
N MET A 88 6.37 -17.15 -5.05
CA MET A 88 5.50 -16.18 -5.75
C MET A 88 5.69 -16.22 -7.26
N HIS A 89 6.92 -16.42 -7.74
CA HIS A 89 7.20 -16.57 -9.16
C HIS A 89 6.58 -17.85 -9.74
N ALA A 90 6.75 -18.99 -9.07
CA ALA A 90 6.14 -20.25 -9.48
C ALA A 90 4.62 -20.17 -9.55
N GLU A 91 4.00 -19.57 -8.53
CA GLU A 91 2.55 -19.33 -8.50
C GLU A 91 2.09 -18.45 -9.67
N TRP A 92 2.81 -17.33 -9.93
CA TRP A 92 2.51 -16.47 -11.06
C TRP A 92 2.53 -17.22 -12.40
N GLN A 93 3.51 -18.12 -12.59
CA GLN A 93 3.59 -18.94 -13.79
C GLN A 93 2.40 -19.89 -13.93
N GLY A 94 1.88 -20.41 -12.81
CA GLY A 94 0.74 -21.31 -12.77
C GLY A 94 -0.64 -20.65 -12.95
N LEU A 95 -0.74 -19.31 -12.83
CA LEU A 95 -2.01 -18.61 -12.99
C LEU A 95 -2.48 -18.62 -14.44
N SER A 96 -3.81 -18.73 -14.63
CA SER A 96 -4.46 -18.51 -15.92
C SER A 96 -4.33 -17.05 -16.38
N ASN A 97 -4.53 -16.79 -17.68
CA ASN A 97 -4.52 -15.43 -18.21
C ASN A 97 -5.59 -14.56 -17.54
N ALA A 98 -6.77 -15.09 -17.30
CA ALA A 98 -7.86 -14.38 -16.60
C ALA A 98 -7.45 -13.98 -15.16
N GLN A 99 -6.81 -14.85 -14.41
CA GLN A 99 -6.30 -14.56 -13.07
C GLN A 99 -5.18 -13.50 -13.10
N LYS A 100 -4.27 -13.59 -14.05
CA LYS A 100 -3.22 -12.58 -14.27
C LYS A 100 -3.82 -11.21 -14.57
N ASP A 101 -4.87 -11.17 -15.39
CA ASP A 101 -5.58 -9.92 -15.73
C ASP A 101 -6.31 -9.35 -14.52
N GLN A 102 -6.94 -10.18 -13.69
CA GLN A 102 -7.52 -9.72 -12.42
C GLN A 102 -6.47 -9.04 -11.52
N LEU A 103 -5.29 -9.67 -11.34
CA LEU A 103 -4.21 -9.05 -10.54
C LEU A 103 -3.69 -7.75 -11.14
N ARG A 104 -3.62 -7.65 -12.48
CA ARG A 104 -3.24 -6.39 -13.16
C ARG A 104 -4.27 -5.29 -12.92
N GLN A 105 -5.57 -5.63 -13.00
CA GLN A 105 -6.66 -4.69 -12.72
C GLN A 105 -6.64 -4.21 -11.26
N GLU A 106 -6.45 -5.13 -10.30
CA GLU A 106 -6.35 -4.77 -8.89
C GLU A 106 -5.15 -3.86 -8.61
N ARG A 107 -3.99 -4.14 -9.23
CA ARG A 107 -2.81 -3.27 -9.13
C ARG A 107 -3.06 -1.90 -9.73
N LYS A 108 -3.74 -1.83 -10.88
CA LYS A 108 -4.12 -0.57 -11.51
C LYS A 108 -5.04 0.23 -10.59
N ALA A 109 -6.10 -0.38 -10.08
CA ALA A 109 -7.04 0.24 -9.15
C ALA A 109 -6.36 0.75 -7.87
N MET A 110 -5.38 0.01 -7.34
CA MET A 110 -4.56 0.47 -6.21
C MET A 110 -3.73 1.71 -6.57
N MET A 111 -3.14 1.76 -7.77
CA MET A 111 -2.36 2.91 -8.21
C MET A 111 -3.22 4.16 -8.46
N GLU A 112 -4.50 4.01 -8.81
CA GLU A 112 -5.44 5.12 -9.03
C GLU A 112 -5.79 5.86 -7.73
N ILE A 113 -5.73 5.20 -6.57
CA ILE A 113 -5.95 5.81 -5.25
C ILE A 113 -4.81 6.78 -4.88
N LEU A 114 -3.60 6.50 -5.34
CA LEU A 114 -2.41 7.25 -4.98
C LEU A 114 -2.38 8.62 -5.67
N THR A 115 -1.92 9.62 -4.94
CA THR A 115 -1.67 10.96 -5.51
C THR A 115 -0.56 10.91 -6.58
N PRO A 116 -0.47 11.91 -7.45
CA PRO A 116 0.64 12.01 -8.41
C PRO A 116 2.02 11.99 -7.73
N GLN A 117 2.12 12.61 -6.54
CA GLN A 117 3.35 12.65 -5.76
C GLN A 117 3.72 11.25 -5.24
N GLU A 118 2.78 10.53 -4.63
CA GLU A 118 3.02 9.15 -4.15
C GLU A 118 3.43 8.23 -5.30
N ARG A 119 2.78 8.35 -6.48
CA ARG A 119 3.19 7.58 -7.66
C ARG A 119 4.60 7.90 -8.15
N LYS A 120 5.02 9.17 -8.02
CA LYS A 120 6.39 9.59 -8.35
C LYS A 120 7.39 8.96 -7.38
N GLU A 121 7.13 9.04 -6.09
CA GLU A 121 7.97 8.44 -5.04
C GLU A 121 8.16 6.94 -5.24
N LEU A 122 7.07 6.20 -5.48
CA LEU A 122 7.14 4.76 -5.76
C LEU A 122 7.96 4.42 -7.02
N ARG A 123 7.90 5.26 -8.06
CA ARG A 123 8.76 5.07 -9.24
C ARG A 123 10.24 5.29 -8.92
N GLU A 124 10.55 6.30 -8.11
CA GLU A 124 11.92 6.60 -7.69
C GLU A 124 12.48 5.51 -6.78
N GLU A 125 11.68 5.00 -5.83
CA GLU A 125 12.06 3.87 -4.96
C GLU A 125 12.36 2.62 -5.79
N ARG A 126 11.50 2.30 -6.76
CA ARG A 126 11.73 1.17 -7.68
C ARG A 126 12.99 1.35 -8.51
N ARG A 127 13.23 2.55 -9.04
CA ARG A 127 14.45 2.85 -9.80
C ARG A 127 15.69 2.62 -8.94
N LYS A 128 15.70 3.16 -7.71
CA LYS A 128 16.81 2.95 -6.77
C LYS A 128 17.02 1.47 -6.43
N ALA A 129 15.94 0.70 -6.29
CA ALA A 129 16.04 -0.74 -6.05
C ALA A 129 16.69 -1.47 -7.24
N ILE A 130 16.30 -1.14 -8.48
CA ILE A 130 16.88 -1.70 -9.70
C ILE A 130 18.36 -1.29 -9.86
N GLU A 131 18.71 -0.06 -9.54
CA GLU A 131 20.11 0.44 -9.60
C GLU A 131 21.04 -0.31 -8.64
N ARG A 132 20.52 -0.83 -7.52
CA ARG A 132 21.27 -1.62 -6.53
C ARG A 132 21.46 -3.08 -6.94
N MET A 133 20.71 -3.56 -7.93
CA MET A 133 20.85 -4.94 -8.45
C MET A 133 22.16 -5.10 -9.22
N SER A 134 22.73 -6.29 -9.14
CA SER A 134 23.85 -6.67 -10.03
C SER A 134 23.42 -6.65 -11.51
N PRO A 135 24.35 -6.56 -12.46
CA PRO A 135 24.01 -6.63 -13.90
C PRO A 135 23.23 -7.89 -14.27
N GLU A 136 23.56 -9.03 -13.67
CA GLU A 136 22.88 -10.31 -13.90
C GLU A 136 21.45 -10.32 -13.37
N GLU A 137 21.24 -9.82 -12.15
CA GLU A 137 19.91 -9.69 -11.56
C GLU A 137 19.04 -8.74 -12.36
N ARG A 138 19.59 -7.62 -12.82
CA ARG A 138 18.91 -6.62 -13.65
C ARG A 138 18.47 -7.21 -14.98
N LYS A 139 19.35 -7.98 -15.64
CA LYS A 139 19.03 -8.69 -16.88
C LYS A 139 17.90 -9.71 -16.66
N LYS A 140 18.01 -10.54 -15.62
CA LYS A 140 16.99 -11.53 -15.26
C LYS A 140 15.65 -10.87 -15.01
N TRP A 141 15.63 -9.79 -14.21
CA TRP A 141 14.42 -9.03 -13.92
C TRP A 141 13.80 -8.46 -15.21
N HIS A 142 14.60 -7.88 -16.09
CA HIS A 142 14.15 -7.35 -17.38
C HIS A 142 13.54 -8.43 -18.26
N ASP A 143 14.22 -9.58 -18.39
CA ASP A 143 13.74 -10.70 -19.21
C ASP A 143 12.43 -11.29 -18.66
N GLU A 144 12.26 -11.32 -17.34
CA GLU A 144 11.01 -11.77 -16.71
C GLU A 144 9.85 -10.79 -16.93
N MET A 145 10.11 -9.49 -16.84
CA MET A 145 9.08 -8.45 -16.99
C MET A 145 8.62 -8.28 -18.45
N HIS A 146 9.50 -8.53 -19.41
CA HIS A 146 9.24 -8.35 -20.85
C HIS A 146 9.01 -9.66 -21.62
N ARG A 147 9.00 -10.80 -20.92
CA ARG A 147 8.69 -12.07 -21.58
C ARG A 147 7.26 -12.05 -22.09
N PRO A 148 7.05 -12.20 -23.43
CA PRO A 148 5.70 -12.28 -23.97
C PRO A 148 4.97 -13.49 -23.36
N PRO A 149 3.64 -13.41 -23.21
CA PRO A 149 2.86 -14.54 -22.73
C PRO A 149 3.14 -15.75 -23.62
N LYS A 150 3.48 -16.88 -23.01
CA LYS A 150 3.57 -18.14 -23.77
C LYS A 150 2.18 -18.44 -24.31
N ASN A 151 2.03 -18.35 -25.63
CA ASN A 151 0.84 -18.84 -26.30
C ASN A 151 0.82 -20.37 -26.15
N ASN A 152 -0.05 -20.86 -25.27
CA ASN A 152 -0.47 -22.26 -25.25
C ASN A 152 -1.78 -22.35 -25.97
#